data_358b066d52435b920e912b24c577be54
#
_entry.id   358b066d52435b920e912b24c577be54
#
_cell.length_a   1.000
_cell.length_b   1.000
_cell.length_c   1.000
_cell.angle_alpha   90.00
_cell.angle_beta   90.00
_cell.angle_gamma   90.00
#
_symmetry.space_group_name_H-M   'P 1'
#
loop_
_entity.id
_entity.type
_entity.pdbx_description
1 polymer ?
#
loop_
_entity_poly.entity_id
_entity_poly.type
_entity_poly.pdbx_seq_one_letter_code
_entity_poly.pdbx_strand_id
1 'polypeptide(L)'
;MKIFCIGQNKTGTTSLTKTLKKHGYKMGNQRKGELLFRDWKDGKFQSIVEFARTADAFQDRPFYMGDTYKYLDVNFPGAKFILSVRDSPDQWYDSLIRFHSRMFGAGNKPTARQLKRAGYCYTGWIYDVITSLYGTTEEDVYNKDKLIDYYITYNTNVIDYFKDRPDDLLLINLKEKDGYNRFCKFIGQAPKLESFPHLNKTK
;
A
#
# COMPACT_ATOMS: atom_id res chain seq x y z
N MET A 1 -4.59 -19.77 -1.31
CA MET A 1 -4.26 -18.67 -2.24
C MET A 1 -3.74 -17.49 -1.44
N LYS A 2 -2.61 -16.89 -1.82
CA LYS A 2 -2.09 -15.65 -1.20
C LYS A 2 -2.61 -14.44 -1.95
N ILE A 3 -2.92 -13.36 -1.22
CA ILE A 3 -3.33 -12.08 -1.81
C ILE A 3 -2.43 -10.96 -1.26
N PHE A 4 -1.82 -10.21 -2.17
CA PHE A 4 -0.99 -9.07 -1.84
C PHE A 4 -1.64 -7.78 -2.36
N CYS A 5 -2.12 -6.92 -1.44
CA CYS A 5 -2.57 -5.58 -1.78
C CYS A 5 -1.35 -4.67 -1.87
N ILE A 6 -0.91 -4.41 -3.09
CA ILE A 6 0.32 -3.70 -3.41
C ILE A 6 0.07 -2.25 -3.86
N GLY A 7 -1.17 -1.77 -3.82
CA GLY A 7 -1.47 -0.35 -3.99
C GLY A 7 -0.92 0.47 -2.82
N GLN A 8 -0.43 1.67 -3.12
CA GLN A 8 0.16 2.53 -2.09
C GLN A 8 -0.86 2.89 -1.00
N ASN A 9 -0.37 3.25 0.18
CA ASN A 9 -1.24 3.78 1.23
C ASN A 9 -2.10 4.93 0.67
N LYS A 10 -3.26 5.19 1.28
CA LYS A 10 -4.27 6.18 0.85
C LYS A 10 -5.03 5.84 -0.43
N THR A 11 -4.85 4.65 -1.00
CA THR A 11 -5.64 4.14 -2.14
C THR A 11 -6.84 3.26 -1.73
N GLY A 12 -7.17 3.21 -0.43
CA GLY A 12 -8.30 2.43 0.09
C GLY A 12 -7.90 1.11 0.74
N THR A 13 -6.65 0.95 1.15
CA THR A 13 -6.11 -0.27 1.79
C THR A 13 -6.91 -0.74 3.01
N THR A 14 -7.44 0.19 3.83
CA THR A 14 -8.32 -0.15 4.97
C THR A 14 -9.64 -0.80 4.51
N SER A 15 -10.23 -0.30 3.43
CA SER A 15 -11.45 -0.87 2.84
C SER A 15 -11.19 -2.27 2.27
N LEU A 16 -10.08 -2.45 1.57
CA LEU A 16 -9.64 -3.77 1.09
C LEU A 16 -9.43 -4.75 2.23
N THR A 17 -8.73 -4.33 3.30
CA THR A 17 -8.54 -5.17 4.49
C THR A 17 -9.87 -5.65 5.08
N LYS A 18 -10.84 -4.74 5.24
CA LYS A 18 -12.17 -5.08 5.78
C LYS A 18 -12.92 -6.04 4.85
N THR A 19 -12.82 -5.80 3.55
CA THR A 19 -13.43 -6.65 2.52
C THR A 19 -12.82 -8.05 2.53
N LEU A 20 -11.50 -8.18 2.51
CA LEU A 20 -10.80 -9.48 2.56
C LEU A 20 -11.14 -10.26 3.82
N LYS A 21 -11.19 -9.61 4.99
CA LYS A 21 -11.67 -10.24 6.23
C LYS A 21 -13.10 -10.77 6.10
N LYS A 22 -14.00 -10.01 5.47
CA LYS A 22 -15.38 -10.43 5.22
C LYS A 22 -15.45 -11.66 4.30
N HIS A 23 -14.50 -11.79 3.39
CA HIS A 23 -14.31 -12.95 2.52
C HIS A 23 -13.58 -14.12 3.18
N GLY A 24 -13.23 -14.02 4.47
CA GLY A 24 -12.64 -15.11 5.26
C GLY A 24 -11.10 -15.17 5.22
N TYR A 25 -10.43 -14.19 4.61
CA TYR A 25 -8.97 -14.17 4.59
C TYR A 25 -8.39 -13.70 5.92
N LYS A 26 -7.40 -14.45 6.43
CA LYS A 26 -6.57 -14.03 7.56
C LYS A 26 -5.61 -12.97 7.09
N MET A 27 -5.74 -11.75 7.65
CA MET A 27 -4.84 -10.63 7.33
C MET A 27 -3.55 -10.72 8.12
N GLY A 28 -2.43 -10.41 7.46
CA GLY A 28 -1.14 -10.21 8.12
C GLY A 28 -1.17 -9.08 9.14
N ASN A 29 -0.33 -9.17 10.15
CA ASN A 29 -0.21 -8.15 11.19
C ASN A 29 0.49 -6.92 10.60
N GLN A 30 -0.25 -5.83 10.40
CA GLN A 30 0.27 -4.60 9.78
C GLN A 30 1.48 -4.04 10.53
N ARG A 31 1.45 -3.98 11.87
CA ARG A 31 2.57 -3.44 12.65
C ARG A 31 3.85 -4.26 12.47
N LYS A 32 3.74 -5.59 12.43
CA LYS A 32 4.90 -6.45 12.16
C LYS A 32 5.44 -6.22 10.74
N GLY A 33 4.55 -6.03 9.76
CA GLY A 33 4.94 -5.68 8.39
C GLY A 33 5.68 -4.34 8.32
N GLU A 34 5.14 -3.30 8.95
CA GLU A 34 5.75 -1.97 8.98
C GLU A 34 7.14 -1.95 9.61
N LEU A 35 7.42 -2.81 10.58
CA LEU A 35 8.74 -2.96 11.20
C LEU A 35 9.79 -3.55 10.24
N LEU A 36 9.36 -4.29 9.20
CA LEU A 36 10.25 -4.81 8.16
C LEU A 36 10.77 -3.73 7.19
N PHE A 37 10.41 -2.46 7.39
CA PHE A 37 10.95 -1.36 6.61
C PHE A 37 12.49 -1.33 6.60
N ARG A 38 13.14 -1.63 7.73
CA ARG A 38 14.61 -1.69 7.81
C ARG A 38 15.16 -2.81 6.93
N ASP A 39 14.56 -3.99 7.02
CA ASP A 39 14.95 -5.14 6.20
C ASP A 39 14.76 -4.85 4.71
N TRP A 40 13.66 -4.20 4.34
CA TRP A 40 13.43 -3.73 2.98
C TRP A 40 14.53 -2.76 2.51
N LYS A 41 14.87 -1.77 3.34
CA LYS A 41 15.91 -0.77 3.05
C LYS A 41 17.30 -1.40 2.87
N ASP A 42 17.58 -2.44 3.65
CA ASP A 42 18.83 -3.21 3.60
C ASP A 42 18.85 -4.28 2.50
N GLY A 43 17.79 -4.40 1.69
CA GLY A 43 17.67 -5.43 0.66
C GLY A 43 17.43 -6.85 1.19
N LYS A 44 17.05 -7.01 2.45
CA LYS A 44 16.80 -8.30 3.12
C LYS A 44 15.37 -8.79 2.85
N PHE A 45 15.04 -9.05 1.60
CA PHE A 45 13.67 -9.43 1.20
C PHE A 45 13.22 -10.78 1.76
N GLN A 46 14.15 -11.64 2.18
CA GLN A 46 13.81 -12.94 2.76
C GLN A 46 12.95 -12.80 4.03
N SER A 47 13.22 -11.81 4.88
CA SER A 47 12.38 -11.54 6.08
C SER A 47 10.93 -11.18 5.71
N ILE A 48 10.75 -10.47 4.59
CA ILE A 48 9.41 -10.11 4.09
C ILE A 48 8.69 -11.36 3.56
N VAL A 49 9.40 -12.23 2.85
CA VAL A 49 8.88 -13.51 2.35
C VAL A 49 8.46 -14.41 3.52
N GLU A 50 9.30 -14.54 4.55
CA GLU A 50 8.96 -15.33 5.75
C GLU A 50 7.75 -14.75 6.48
N PHE A 51 7.68 -13.43 6.62
CA PHE A 51 6.50 -12.79 7.19
C PHE A 51 5.26 -13.05 6.34
N ALA A 52 5.37 -13.05 5.02
CA ALA A 52 4.27 -13.32 4.11
C ALA A 52 3.74 -14.77 4.18
N ARG A 53 4.43 -15.70 4.85
CA ARG A 53 3.91 -17.06 5.13
C ARG A 53 2.89 -17.10 6.27
N THR A 54 2.81 -16.06 7.11
CA THR A 54 2.05 -16.07 8.39
C THR A 54 0.54 -15.85 8.26
N ALA A 55 0.04 -15.43 7.09
CA ALA A 55 -1.36 -15.12 6.84
C ALA A 55 -1.73 -15.34 5.36
N ASP A 56 -3.01 -15.14 5.02
CA ASP A 56 -3.51 -15.35 3.66
C ASP A 56 -3.40 -14.08 2.81
N ALA A 57 -3.58 -12.89 3.43
CA ALA A 57 -3.58 -11.63 2.72
C ALA A 57 -2.80 -10.55 3.47
N PHE A 58 -2.18 -9.67 2.70
CA PHE A 58 -1.31 -8.62 3.23
C PHE A 58 -1.58 -7.29 2.52
N GLN A 59 -1.32 -6.21 3.20
CA GLN A 59 -1.42 -4.86 2.66
C GLN A 59 -0.48 -3.91 3.39
N ASP A 60 -0.32 -2.69 2.86
CA ASP A 60 0.54 -1.64 3.38
C ASP A 60 2.04 -2.01 3.30
N ARG A 61 2.89 -1.36 4.09
CA ARG A 61 4.33 -1.60 4.09
C ARG A 61 4.68 -2.98 4.64
N PRO A 62 5.67 -3.65 4.04
CA PRO A 62 6.50 -3.26 2.92
C PRO A 62 5.97 -3.69 1.54
N PHE A 63 4.72 -4.18 1.43
CA PHE A 63 4.19 -4.86 0.25
C PHE A 63 4.07 -3.97 -1.00
N TYR A 64 3.89 -2.65 -0.83
CA TYR A 64 3.87 -1.69 -1.94
C TYR A 64 5.19 -0.93 -2.13
N MET A 65 6.29 -1.39 -1.53
CA MET A 65 7.57 -0.66 -1.57
C MET A 65 8.50 -1.23 -2.63
N GLY A 66 8.91 -0.39 -3.59
CA GLY A 66 9.84 -0.76 -4.65
C GLY A 66 9.45 -2.06 -5.35
N ASP A 67 10.40 -2.94 -5.55
CA ASP A 67 10.22 -4.22 -6.25
C ASP A 67 9.77 -5.38 -5.35
N THR A 68 9.28 -5.12 -4.15
CA THR A 68 8.84 -6.17 -3.21
C THR A 68 7.86 -7.15 -3.87
N TYR A 69 6.96 -6.67 -4.73
CA TYR A 69 5.99 -7.52 -5.43
C TYR A 69 6.65 -8.59 -6.32
N LYS A 70 7.81 -8.32 -6.92
CA LYS A 70 8.56 -9.29 -7.73
C LYS A 70 9.08 -10.46 -6.87
N TYR A 71 9.62 -10.15 -5.68
CA TYR A 71 10.07 -11.18 -4.74
C TYR A 71 8.89 -12.02 -4.21
N LEU A 72 7.75 -11.39 -3.98
CA LEU A 72 6.54 -12.11 -3.55
C LEU A 72 6.01 -13.02 -4.65
N ASP A 73 5.99 -12.57 -5.89
CA ASP A 73 5.54 -13.36 -7.04
C ASP A 73 6.37 -14.63 -7.23
N VAL A 74 7.69 -14.49 -7.20
CA VAL A 74 8.61 -15.63 -7.31
C VAL A 74 8.45 -16.64 -6.14
N ASN A 75 8.22 -16.15 -4.91
CA ASN A 75 8.18 -17.00 -3.71
C ASN A 75 6.77 -17.54 -3.39
N PHE A 76 5.72 -17.04 -4.04
CA PHE A 76 4.34 -17.47 -3.87
C PHE A 76 3.66 -17.68 -5.22
N PRO A 77 4.05 -18.72 -6.00
CA PRO A 77 3.42 -19.03 -7.28
C PRO A 77 1.88 -19.14 -7.14
N GLY A 78 1.14 -18.52 -8.05
CA GLY A 78 -0.31 -18.44 -8.02
C GLY A 78 -0.89 -17.47 -6.99
N ALA A 79 -0.07 -16.58 -6.41
CA ALA A 79 -0.55 -15.47 -5.62
C ALA A 79 -1.32 -14.46 -6.50
N LYS A 80 -2.26 -13.74 -5.89
CA LYS A 80 -3.03 -12.67 -6.53
C LYS A 80 -2.57 -11.31 -6.00
N PHE A 81 -2.40 -10.35 -6.91
CA PHE A 81 -1.94 -9.01 -6.59
C PHE A 81 -3.06 -7.99 -6.85
N ILE A 82 -3.27 -7.08 -5.91
CA ILE A 82 -4.29 -6.01 -6.04
C ILE A 82 -3.58 -4.67 -5.99
N LEU A 83 -3.53 -3.99 -7.13
CA LEU A 83 -3.02 -2.63 -7.25
C LEU A 83 -4.19 -1.65 -7.15
N SER A 84 -4.45 -1.15 -5.95
CA SER A 84 -5.45 -0.12 -5.75
C SER A 84 -4.89 1.27 -6.07
N VAL A 85 -5.66 2.07 -6.80
CA VAL A 85 -5.25 3.42 -7.25
C VAL A 85 -6.29 4.48 -6.90
N ARG A 86 -5.94 5.75 -7.07
CA ARG A 86 -6.83 6.92 -6.99
C ARG A 86 -7.21 7.42 -8.38
N ASP A 87 -8.19 8.33 -8.44
CA ASP A 87 -8.65 8.94 -9.68
C ASP A 87 -7.51 9.73 -10.38
N SER A 88 -6.59 10.29 -9.59
CA SER A 88 -5.39 10.95 -10.09
C SER A 88 -4.22 10.88 -9.10
N PRO A 89 -2.98 11.06 -9.55
CA PRO A 89 -1.80 11.18 -8.68
C PRO A 89 -1.92 12.36 -7.69
N ASP A 90 -2.48 13.50 -8.12
CA ASP A 90 -2.73 14.65 -7.25
C ASP A 90 -3.70 14.29 -6.11
N GLN A 91 -4.78 13.58 -6.42
CA GLN A 91 -5.74 13.14 -5.39
C GLN A 91 -5.06 12.19 -4.37
N TRP A 92 -4.16 11.34 -4.82
CA TRP A 92 -3.38 10.50 -3.93
C TRP A 92 -2.46 11.34 -3.04
N TYR A 93 -1.68 12.26 -3.62
CA TYR A 93 -0.80 13.17 -2.89
C TYR A 93 -1.56 13.96 -1.82
N ASP A 94 -2.65 14.61 -2.19
CA ASP A 94 -3.48 15.39 -1.26
C ASP A 94 -4.04 14.53 -0.13
N SER A 95 -4.45 13.29 -0.44
CA SER A 95 -4.91 12.34 0.58
C SER A 95 -3.80 11.94 1.55
N LEU A 96 -2.56 11.79 1.05
CA LEU A 96 -1.39 11.50 1.87
C LEU A 96 -1.06 12.68 2.80
N ILE A 97 -1.01 13.89 2.25
CA ILE A 97 -0.72 15.11 3.02
C ILE A 97 -1.77 15.32 4.10
N ARG A 98 -3.06 15.27 3.77
CA ARG A 98 -4.14 15.42 4.77
C ARG A 98 -4.03 14.38 5.90
N PHE A 99 -3.68 13.15 5.59
CA PHE A 99 -3.52 12.11 6.59
C PHE A 99 -2.30 12.37 7.48
N HIS A 100 -1.15 12.68 6.90
CA HIS A 100 0.07 12.95 7.67
C HIS A 100 -0.03 14.24 8.48
N SER A 101 -0.71 15.27 7.97
CA SER A 101 -0.97 16.51 8.71
C SER A 101 -1.71 16.25 10.03
N ARG A 102 -2.72 15.35 10.00
CA ARG A 102 -3.45 14.98 11.21
C ARG A 102 -2.63 14.10 12.16
N MET A 103 -1.86 13.17 11.60
CA MET A 103 -1.11 12.21 12.42
C MET A 103 0.15 12.81 13.05
N PHE A 104 0.82 13.73 12.33
CA PHE A 104 2.19 14.14 12.67
C PHE A 104 2.39 15.65 12.68
N GLY A 105 1.45 16.44 12.13
CA GLY A 105 1.60 17.86 11.86
C GLY A 105 0.66 18.77 12.64
N ALA A 106 -0.10 18.24 13.63
CA ALA A 106 -1.12 18.99 14.38
C ALA A 106 -2.08 19.77 13.45
N GLY A 107 -2.46 19.18 12.32
CA GLY A 107 -3.34 19.78 11.31
C GLY A 107 -2.63 20.45 10.14
N ASN A 108 -1.34 20.73 10.25
CA ASN A 108 -0.54 21.33 9.18
C ASN A 108 0.35 20.29 8.48
N LYS A 109 0.86 20.60 7.26
CA LYS A 109 1.87 19.78 6.58
C LYS A 109 3.06 19.58 7.52
N PRO A 110 3.43 18.32 7.89
CA PRO A 110 4.47 18.10 8.88
C PRO A 110 5.84 18.53 8.38
N THR A 111 6.62 19.10 9.26
CA THR A 111 8.04 19.40 9.03
C THR A 111 8.93 18.18 9.27
N ALA A 112 10.13 18.15 8.70
CA ALA A 112 11.13 17.12 8.97
C ALA A 112 11.38 16.94 10.47
N ARG A 113 11.46 18.04 11.23
CA ARG A 113 11.66 18.01 12.70
C ARG A 113 10.53 17.28 13.41
N GLN A 114 9.27 17.50 13.01
CA GLN A 114 8.12 16.79 13.59
C GLN A 114 8.17 15.31 13.25
N LEU A 115 8.48 14.94 12.01
CA LEU A 115 8.57 13.55 11.58
C LEU A 115 9.70 12.78 12.27
N LYS A 116 10.87 13.41 12.45
CA LYS A 116 12.01 12.85 13.19
C LYS A 116 11.71 12.56 14.66
N ARG A 117 10.77 13.31 15.26
CA ARG A 117 10.34 13.14 16.65
C ARG A 117 9.09 12.27 16.82
N ALA A 118 8.38 12.00 15.73
CA ALA A 118 7.15 11.22 15.76
C ALA A 118 7.43 9.78 16.19
N GLY A 119 6.74 9.32 17.24
CA GLY A 119 6.74 7.94 17.68
C GLY A 119 5.66 7.15 16.96
N TYR A 120 6.03 6.22 16.09
CA TYR A 120 5.10 5.29 15.44
C TYR A 120 5.61 3.85 15.55
N CYS A 121 6.36 3.31 14.60
CA CYS A 121 7.05 2.02 14.77
C CYS A 121 8.27 2.14 15.69
N TYR A 122 9.02 3.20 15.49
CA TYR A 122 10.09 3.74 16.36
C TYR A 122 10.14 5.25 16.16
N THR A 123 10.87 5.98 16.99
CA THR A 123 11.03 7.43 16.85
C THR A 123 11.73 7.76 15.54
N GLY A 124 11.11 8.61 14.72
CA GLY A 124 11.62 9.01 13.41
C GLY A 124 11.27 8.05 12.25
N TRP A 125 10.60 6.92 12.52
CA TRP A 125 10.27 5.94 11.49
C TRP A 125 9.60 6.53 10.25
N ILE A 126 8.64 7.43 10.43
CA ILE A 126 7.92 8.02 9.29
C ILE A 126 8.81 8.92 8.44
N TYR A 127 9.76 9.63 9.07
CA TYR A 127 10.79 10.39 8.36
C TYR A 127 11.66 9.47 7.50
N ASP A 128 12.18 8.40 8.11
CA ASP A 128 13.03 7.42 7.43
C ASP A 128 12.30 6.78 6.24
N VAL A 129 11.03 6.42 6.42
CA VAL A 129 10.21 5.82 5.35
C VAL A 129 10.01 6.79 4.20
N ILE A 130 9.61 8.03 4.45
CA ILE A 130 9.30 8.99 3.38
C ILE A 130 10.56 9.31 2.59
N THR A 131 11.64 9.64 3.28
CA THR A 131 12.90 10.03 2.61
C THR A 131 13.52 8.87 1.84
N SER A 132 13.49 7.65 2.39
CA SER A 132 14.05 6.48 1.71
C SER A 132 13.19 6.00 0.53
N LEU A 133 11.86 6.07 0.65
CA LEU A 133 10.95 5.56 -0.39
C LEU A 133 10.83 6.53 -1.56
N TYR A 134 10.70 7.83 -1.28
CA TYR A 134 10.44 8.85 -2.31
C TYR A 134 11.69 9.65 -2.69
N GLY A 135 12.86 9.40 -2.09
CA GLY A 135 14.09 10.13 -2.38
C GLY A 135 14.00 11.63 -2.03
N THR A 136 13.18 12.00 -1.05
CA THR A 136 13.03 13.37 -0.61
C THR A 136 14.12 13.78 0.39
N THR A 137 14.27 15.09 0.62
CA THR A 137 15.29 15.63 1.53
C THR A 137 14.65 16.23 2.78
N GLU A 138 15.49 16.63 3.74
CA GLU A 138 15.03 17.28 4.97
C GLU A 138 14.36 18.64 4.71
N GLU A 139 14.83 19.36 3.69
CA GLU A 139 14.34 20.69 3.31
C GLU A 139 12.92 20.62 2.71
N ASP A 140 12.63 19.54 1.98
CA ASP A 140 11.30 19.31 1.39
C ASP A 140 10.90 17.83 1.43
N VAL A 141 10.53 17.36 2.63
CA VAL A 141 10.16 15.95 2.88
C VAL A 141 8.94 15.51 2.08
N TYR A 142 8.05 16.44 1.76
CA TYR A 142 6.85 16.18 0.96
C TYR A 142 6.92 16.85 -0.42
N ASN A 143 8.09 16.81 -1.05
CA ASN A 143 8.24 17.30 -2.42
C ASN A 143 7.22 16.66 -3.34
N LYS A 144 6.31 17.50 -3.87
CA LYS A 144 5.15 17.02 -4.63
C LYS A 144 5.55 16.24 -5.87
N ASP A 145 6.50 16.78 -6.62
CA ASP A 145 6.92 16.20 -7.90
C ASP A 145 7.56 14.82 -7.67
N LYS A 146 8.45 14.69 -6.69
CA LYS A 146 9.08 13.41 -6.36
C LYS A 146 8.07 12.36 -5.88
N LEU A 147 7.10 12.74 -5.05
CA LEU A 147 6.08 11.81 -4.57
C LEU A 147 5.15 11.35 -5.70
N ILE A 148 4.72 12.29 -6.55
CA ILE A 148 3.86 11.98 -7.70
C ILE A 148 4.61 11.12 -8.73
N ASP A 149 5.86 11.46 -9.05
CA ASP A 149 6.70 10.69 -9.96
C ASP A 149 6.87 9.24 -9.47
N TYR A 150 7.20 9.07 -8.19
CA TYR A 150 7.26 7.74 -7.59
C TYR A 150 5.93 6.99 -7.70
N TYR A 151 4.81 7.65 -7.42
CA TYR A 151 3.48 7.02 -7.49
C TYR A 151 3.17 6.54 -8.92
N ILE A 152 3.42 7.37 -9.92
CA ILE A 152 3.20 7.04 -11.33
C ILE A 152 4.13 5.91 -11.77
N THR A 153 5.44 6.08 -11.55
CA THR A 153 6.47 5.11 -11.95
C THR A 153 6.23 3.74 -11.31
N TYR A 154 5.93 3.70 -10.01
CA TYR A 154 5.61 2.46 -9.32
C TYR A 154 4.40 1.75 -9.92
N ASN A 155 3.28 2.46 -10.12
CA ASN A 155 2.08 1.86 -10.69
C ASN A 155 2.32 1.35 -12.12
N THR A 156 3.03 2.12 -12.95
CA THR A 156 3.41 1.72 -14.31
C THR A 156 4.27 0.45 -14.29
N ASN A 157 5.31 0.41 -13.46
CA ASN A 157 6.20 -0.75 -13.34
C ASN A 157 5.45 -2.02 -12.91
N VAL A 158 4.49 -1.91 -11.99
CA VAL A 158 3.64 -3.04 -11.57
C VAL A 158 2.78 -3.52 -12.73
N ILE A 159 2.12 -2.61 -13.44
CA ILE A 159 1.26 -2.95 -14.59
C ILE A 159 2.08 -3.65 -15.68
N ASP A 160 3.25 -3.09 -16.03
CA ASP A 160 4.13 -3.66 -17.05
C ASP A 160 4.66 -5.05 -16.65
N TYR A 161 4.98 -5.25 -15.38
CA TYR A 161 5.45 -6.56 -14.89
C TYR A 161 4.40 -7.66 -15.06
N PHE A 162 3.13 -7.35 -14.85
CA PHE A 162 2.03 -8.32 -14.95
C PHE A 162 1.29 -8.30 -16.30
N LYS A 163 1.72 -7.50 -17.29
CA LYS A 163 0.97 -7.29 -18.54
C LYS A 163 0.60 -8.57 -19.29
N ASP A 164 1.49 -9.57 -19.25
CA ASP A 164 1.28 -10.88 -19.92
C ASP A 164 0.57 -11.91 -19.00
N ARG A 165 0.19 -11.49 -17.79
CA ARG A 165 -0.48 -12.31 -16.76
C ARG A 165 -1.65 -11.56 -16.13
N PRO A 166 -2.67 -11.19 -16.92
CA PRO A 166 -3.78 -10.33 -16.45
C PRO A 166 -4.60 -10.97 -15.32
N ASP A 167 -4.57 -12.30 -15.21
CA ASP A 167 -5.27 -13.01 -14.12
C ASP A 167 -4.54 -12.91 -12.78
N ASP A 168 -3.29 -12.47 -12.73
CA ASP A 168 -2.52 -12.34 -11.50
C ASP A 168 -2.60 -10.95 -10.87
N LEU A 169 -3.00 -9.91 -11.64
CA LEU A 169 -3.12 -8.52 -11.16
C LEU A 169 -4.53 -7.98 -11.34
N LEU A 170 -5.11 -7.46 -10.26
CA LEU A 170 -6.28 -6.60 -10.32
C LEU A 170 -5.87 -5.14 -10.13
N LEU A 171 -5.92 -4.35 -11.21
CA LEU A 171 -5.89 -2.89 -11.13
C LEU A 171 -7.30 -2.36 -10.82
N ILE A 172 -7.44 -1.59 -9.73
CA ILE A 172 -8.76 -1.17 -9.26
C ILE A 172 -8.75 0.20 -8.57
N ASN A 173 -9.72 1.04 -8.93
CA ASN A 173 -10.13 2.14 -8.06
C ASN A 173 -11.38 1.70 -7.28
N LEU A 174 -11.32 1.75 -5.95
CA LEU A 174 -12.41 1.27 -5.10
C LEU A 174 -13.72 2.07 -5.22
N LYS A 175 -13.70 3.20 -5.93
CA LYS A 175 -14.88 4.02 -6.21
C LYS A 175 -15.62 3.59 -7.49
N GLU A 176 -15.00 2.75 -8.32
CA GLU A 176 -15.63 2.25 -9.55
C GLU A 176 -16.93 1.53 -9.22
N LYS A 177 -17.98 1.83 -10.00
CA LYS A 177 -19.33 1.28 -9.79
C LYS A 177 -19.34 -0.25 -9.77
N ASP A 178 -18.57 -0.90 -10.65
CA ASP A 178 -18.46 -2.36 -10.77
C ASP A 178 -17.20 -2.92 -10.08
N GLY A 179 -16.46 -2.08 -9.36
CA GLY A 179 -15.17 -2.46 -8.78
C GLY A 179 -15.27 -3.64 -7.82
N TYR A 180 -16.34 -3.70 -7.02
CA TYR A 180 -16.50 -4.79 -6.05
C TYR A 180 -16.80 -6.14 -6.74
N ASN A 181 -17.59 -6.17 -7.79
CA ASN A 181 -17.85 -7.40 -8.55
C ASN A 181 -16.58 -7.88 -9.27
N ARG A 182 -15.80 -6.96 -9.87
CA ARG A 182 -14.48 -7.28 -10.45
C ARG A 182 -13.53 -7.88 -9.40
N PHE A 183 -13.50 -7.33 -8.20
CA PHE A 183 -12.73 -7.88 -7.08
C PHE A 183 -13.21 -9.30 -6.72
N CYS A 184 -14.53 -9.53 -6.57
CA CYS A 184 -15.08 -10.84 -6.24
C CYS A 184 -14.74 -11.89 -7.30
N LYS A 185 -14.89 -11.54 -8.59
CA LYS A 185 -14.49 -12.38 -9.71
C LYS A 185 -13.00 -12.73 -9.65
N PHE A 186 -12.15 -11.73 -9.38
CA PHE A 186 -10.69 -11.90 -9.32
C PHE A 186 -10.25 -12.85 -8.19
N ILE A 187 -10.88 -12.79 -7.03
CA ILE A 187 -10.59 -13.71 -5.91
C ILE A 187 -11.37 -15.05 -6.00
N GLY A 188 -12.19 -15.26 -7.03
CA GLY A 188 -12.97 -16.48 -7.24
C GLY A 188 -14.06 -16.69 -6.20
N GLN A 189 -14.69 -15.65 -5.66
CA GLN A 189 -15.72 -15.76 -4.63
C GLN A 189 -16.98 -14.97 -5.01
N ALA A 190 -18.14 -15.44 -4.59
CA ALA A 190 -19.40 -14.70 -4.71
C ALA A 190 -19.38 -13.42 -3.85
N PRO A 191 -20.07 -12.36 -4.27
CA PRO A 191 -20.21 -11.13 -3.49
C PRO A 191 -20.82 -11.38 -2.12
N LYS A 192 -20.22 -10.80 -1.07
CA LYS A 192 -20.70 -10.84 0.33
C LYS A 192 -21.12 -9.46 0.84
N LEU A 193 -20.95 -8.44 0.04
CA LEU A 193 -21.31 -7.05 0.28
C LEU A 193 -21.92 -6.49 -1.01
N GLU A 194 -22.62 -5.38 -0.93
CA GLU A 194 -23.12 -4.66 -2.10
C GLU A 194 -22.02 -3.87 -2.83
N SER A 195 -21.06 -3.36 -2.05
CA SER A 195 -19.92 -2.57 -2.56
C SER A 195 -18.76 -2.58 -1.56
N PHE A 196 -17.62 -2.02 -1.95
CA PHE A 196 -16.55 -1.77 -0.98
C PHE A 196 -17.00 -0.84 0.14
N PRO A 197 -16.65 -1.14 1.42
CA PRO A 197 -16.97 -0.23 2.52
C PRO A 197 -16.20 1.08 2.36
N HIS A 198 -16.92 2.19 2.40
CA HIS A 198 -16.32 3.54 2.37
C HIS A 198 -15.81 3.92 3.76
N LEU A 199 -14.58 3.50 4.09
CA LEU A 199 -13.92 3.82 5.36
C LEU A 199 -12.99 5.03 5.18
N ASN A 200 -12.86 5.82 6.26
CA ASN A 200 -11.98 6.99 6.32
C ASN A 200 -12.31 8.07 5.25
N LYS A 201 -13.61 8.33 5.02
CA LYS A 201 -13.99 9.58 4.33
C LYS A 201 -13.39 10.74 5.13
N THR A 202 -12.37 11.36 4.57
CA THR A 202 -11.91 12.66 5.05
C THR A 202 -12.97 13.68 4.64
N LYS A 203 -13.73 14.18 5.61
CA LYS A 203 -14.50 15.41 5.42
C LYS A 203 -13.56 16.56 5.16
#